data_f02b927b90d34406fc845edc2e2d0cfb
#
_entry.id   f02b927b90d34406fc845edc2e2d0cfb
#
_cell.length_a   1.000
_cell.length_b   1.000
_cell.length_c   1.000
_cell.angle_alpha   90.00
_cell.angle_beta   90.00
_cell.angle_gamma   90.00
#
_symmetry.space_group_name_H-M   'P 1'
#
loop_
_entity.id
_entity.type
_entity.pdbx_description
1 polymer ?
#
loop_
_entity_poly.entity_id
_entity_poly.type
_entity_poly.pdbx_seq_one_letter_code
_entity_poly.pdbx_strand_id
1 'polypeptide(L)'
;DDLKELIAFPSVSTTSNREISDWVAERLEALGFQVEQTRYSDHRTVEKVNVVGRRDPVTAAKDGPPGFAYFAHTDVVPADEWTGPGGDPFAPVVSEGRLYGRGSCDMKGSLATMLSSAEQLSAVGQRGPLWIVCTADEEVGFVGAKHMVKHSAAYRDLVAAQPICVIGEPTELKVVHAHKGIVGMRITSHGR
;
A
#
# COMPACT_ATOMS: atom_id res chain seq x y z
N ASP A 1 -12.28 7.62 -8.79
CA ASP A 1 -11.55 8.81 -8.40
C ASP A 1 -10.49 8.59 -7.30
N ASP A 2 -10.50 7.45 -6.61
CA ASP A 2 -9.55 7.12 -5.53
C ASP A 2 -8.08 7.31 -5.94
N LEU A 3 -7.71 7.00 -7.19
CA LEU A 3 -6.32 7.17 -7.65
C LEU A 3 -5.88 8.65 -7.66
N LYS A 4 -6.76 9.56 -8.05
CA LYS A 4 -6.43 11.01 -8.04
C LYS A 4 -6.22 11.51 -6.62
N GLU A 5 -7.09 11.08 -5.69
CA GLU A 5 -6.96 11.42 -4.27
C GLU A 5 -5.64 10.86 -3.69
N LEU A 6 -5.34 9.59 -3.96
CA LEU A 6 -4.10 8.97 -3.49
C LEU A 6 -2.85 9.70 -4.04
N ILE A 7 -2.84 10.10 -5.32
CA ILE A 7 -1.71 10.83 -5.90
C ILE A 7 -1.53 12.20 -5.24
N ALA A 8 -2.62 12.88 -4.89
CA ALA A 8 -2.57 14.21 -4.29
C ALA A 8 -1.87 14.25 -2.91
N PHE A 9 -1.70 13.11 -2.25
CA PHE A 9 -0.88 13.03 -1.04
C PHE A 9 0.61 12.96 -1.39
N PRO A 10 1.45 13.97 -1.01
CA PRO A 10 2.89 13.94 -1.26
C PRO A 10 3.63 13.04 -0.25
N SER A 11 3.26 11.77 -0.22
CA SER A 11 3.76 10.77 0.73
C SER A 11 5.16 10.25 0.38
N VAL A 12 6.09 11.16 0.10
CA VAL A 12 7.50 10.79 -0.14
C VAL A 12 8.07 10.09 1.08
N SER A 13 8.85 9.01 0.89
CA SER A 13 9.38 8.19 1.99
C SER A 13 10.22 8.99 3.01
N THR A 14 10.61 10.23 2.69
CA THR A 14 11.30 11.14 3.62
C THR A 14 10.35 11.94 4.53
N THR A 15 9.06 11.93 4.27
CA THR A 15 8.03 12.65 5.03
C THR A 15 7.07 11.70 5.72
N SER A 16 6.13 12.21 6.52
CA SER A 16 5.07 11.39 7.09
C SER A 16 4.09 10.93 6.02
N ASN A 17 3.71 9.67 6.10
CA ASN A 17 2.61 9.11 5.30
C ASN A 17 1.28 9.10 6.06
N ARG A 18 1.17 9.85 7.14
CA ARG A 18 0.00 9.84 8.01
C ARG A 18 -1.28 10.19 7.25
N GLU A 19 -1.28 11.30 6.50
CA GLU A 19 -2.49 11.80 5.83
C GLU A 19 -3.05 10.78 4.82
N ILE A 20 -2.20 10.20 3.97
CA ILE A 20 -2.63 9.16 3.03
C ILE A 20 -3.10 7.88 3.77
N SER A 21 -2.45 7.54 4.89
CA SER A 21 -2.83 6.36 5.68
C SER A 21 -4.15 6.56 6.42
N ASP A 22 -4.41 7.75 6.94
CA ASP A 22 -5.70 8.11 7.54
C ASP A 22 -6.81 8.06 6.46
N TRP A 23 -6.58 8.61 5.26
CA TRP A 23 -7.51 8.52 4.14
C TRP A 23 -7.79 7.06 3.72
N VAL A 24 -6.76 6.23 3.62
CA VAL A 24 -6.92 4.80 3.31
C VAL A 24 -7.73 4.09 4.38
N ALA A 25 -7.49 4.40 5.65
CA ALA A 25 -8.25 3.83 6.77
C ALA A 25 -9.73 4.18 6.68
N GLU A 26 -10.05 5.46 6.49
CA GLU A 26 -11.44 5.94 6.31
C GLU A 26 -12.12 5.29 5.09
N ARG A 27 -11.41 5.17 3.97
CA ARG A 27 -11.92 4.52 2.76
C ARG A 27 -12.23 3.03 3.00
N LEU A 28 -11.35 2.33 3.71
CA LEU A 28 -11.56 0.93 4.07
C LEU A 28 -12.74 0.77 5.04
N GLU A 29 -12.86 1.63 6.04
CA GLU A 29 -14.01 1.63 6.96
C GLU A 29 -15.33 1.85 6.22
N ALA A 30 -15.36 2.79 5.27
CA ALA A 30 -16.53 3.04 4.41
C ALA A 30 -16.89 1.82 3.54
N LEU A 31 -15.91 0.96 3.21
CA LEU A 31 -16.11 -0.31 2.50
C LEU A 31 -16.43 -1.49 3.43
N GLY A 32 -16.64 -1.24 4.73
CA GLY A 32 -17.02 -2.24 5.72
C GLY A 32 -15.86 -3.07 6.30
N PHE A 33 -14.63 -2.58 6.17
CA PHE A 33 -13.49 -3.21 6.83
C PHE A 33 -13.37 -2.77 8.29
N GLN A 34 -12.92 -3.68 9.14
CA GLN A 34 -12.34 -3.35 10.44
C GLN A 34 -10.88 -2.95 10.20
N VAL A 35 -10.47 -1.80 10.71
CA VAL A 35 -9.15 -1.23 10.41
C VAL A 35 -8.30 -1.14 11.68
N GLU A 36 -7.05 -1.56 11.57
CA GLU A 36 -5.99 -1.33 12.56
C GLU A 36 -4.91 -0.44 11.93
N GLN A 37 -4.51 0.61 12.63
CA GLN A 37 -3.32 1.40 12.31
C GLN A 37 -2.21 1.09 13.32
N THR A 38 -1.00 0.85 12.82
CA THR A 38 0.21 0.77 13.65
C THR A 38 1.15 1.93 13.32
N ARG A 39 1.64 2.60 14.36
CA ARG A 39 2.43 3.83 14.22
C ARG A 39 3.84 3.64 14.77
N TYR A 40 4.82 4.24 14.12
CA TYR A 40 6.20 4.30 14.59
C TYR A 40 6.86 5.59 14.12
N SER A 41 8.03 5.89 14.69
CA SER A 41 8.89 6.97 14.19
C SER A 41 10.09 6.36 13.48
N ASP A 42 10.44 6.89 12.31
CA ASP A 42 11.65 6.51 11.61
C ASP A 42 12.91 7.04 12.34
N HIS A 43 14.10 6.77 11.80
CA HIS A 43 15.37 7.24 12.38
C HIS A 43 15.54 8.77 12.37
N ARG A 44 14.66 9.49 11.68
CA ARG A 44 14.61 10.98 11.65
C ARG A 44 13.48 11.51 12.51
N THR A 45 12.85 10.67 13.33
CA THR A 45 11.69 11.01 14.17
C THR A 45 10.43 11.38 13.38
N VAL A 46 10.35 11.03 12.10
CA VAL A 46 9.15 11.24 11.30
C VAL A 46 8.14 10.14 11.60
N GLU A 47 6.90 10.53 11.92
CA GLU A 47 5.81 9.58 12.16
C GLU A 47 5.45 8.83 10.89
N LYS A 48 5.32 7.50 11.02
CA LYS A 48 4.94 6.56 9.97
C LYS A 48 3.76 5.70 10.43
N VAL A 49 2.88 5.40 9.49
CA VAL A 49 1.65 4.67 9.76
C VAL A 49 1.49 3.52 8.77
N ASN A 50 1.25 2.31 9.29
CA ASN A 50 0.77 1.18 8.49
C ASN A 50 -0.73 0.98 8.76
N VAL A 51 -1.44 0.49 7.76
CA VAL A 51 -2.88 0.21 7.83
C VAL A 51 -3.12 -1.26 7.49
N VAL A 52 -3.90 -1.94 8.31
CA VAL A 52 -4.39 -3.30 8.05
C VAL A 52 -5.90 -3.28 8.14
N GLY A 53 -6.57 -3.46 7.02
CA GLY A 53 -8.02 -3.61 6.96
C GLY A 53 -8.40 -5.08 6.78
N ARG A 54 -9.41 -5.54 7.52
CA ARG A 54 -10.03 -6.87 7.39
C ARG A 54 -11.52 -6.72 7.20
N ARG A 55 -12.06 -7.41 6.22
CA ARG A 55 -13.50 -7.56 6.00
C ARG A 55 -13.86 -9.04 5.94
N ASP A 56 -14.74 -9.47 6.82
CA ASP A 56 -15.26 -10.85 6.82
C ASP A 56 -16.48 -10.96 5.90
N PRO A 57 -16.77 -12.15 5.35
CA PRO A 57 -18.00 -12.39 4.62
C PRO A 57 -19.22 -12.30 5.54
N VAL A 58 -20.34 -11.80 5.04
CA VAL A 58 -21.60 -11.67 5.81
C VAL A 58 -22.06 -13.04 6.32
N THR A 59 -21.86 -14.10 5.53
CA THR A 59 -22.12 -15.48 5.91
C THR A 59 -20.83 -16.28 5.79
N ALA A 60 -20.19 -16.52 6.93
CA ALA A 60 -19.03 -17.39 6.98
C ALA A 60 -19.47 -18.85 6.83
N ALA A 61 -19.03 -19.52 5.77
CA ALA A 61 -19.14 -20.97 5.68
C ALA A 61 -18.11 -21.61 6.63
N LYS A 62 -18.49 -22.67 7.34
CA LYS A 62 -17.62 -23.38 8.30
C LYS A 62 -16.32 -23.88 7.62
N ASP A 63 -16.41 -24.22 6.34
CA ASP A 63 -15.31 -24.69 5.50
C ASP A 63 -15.07 -23.71 4.31
N GLY A 64 -15.16 -22.40 4.59
CA GLY A 64 -14.93 -21.35 3.61
C GLY A 64 -13.47 -21.26 3.17
N PRO A 65 -13.18 -20.58 2.04
CA PRO A 65 -11.81 -20.41 1.58
C PRO A 65 -10.98 -19.61 2.60
N PRO A 66 -9.63 -19.80 2.63
CA PRO A 66 -8.75 -19.12 3.59
C PRO A 66 -8.73 -17.60 3.46
N GLY A 67 -9.34 -17.08 2.39
CA GLY A 67 -9.42 -15.66 2.11
C GLY A 67 -8.34 -15.17 1.16
N PHE A 68 -8.28 -13.85 1.03
CA PHE A 68 -7.36 -13.15 0.14
C PHE A 68 -6.76 -11.95 0.85
N ALA A 69 -5.47 -11.74 0.70
CA ALA A 69 -4.75 -10.60 1.24
C ALA A 69 -4.02 -9.85 0.13
N TYR A 70 -4.26 -8.56 0.04
CA TYR A 70 -3.60 -7.65 -0.88
C TYR A 70 -2.68 -6.72 -0.12
N PHE A 71 -1.45 -6.58 -0.62
CA PHE A 71 -0.41 -5.75 -0.02
C PHE A 71 -0.04 -4.61 -0.95
N ALA A 72 0.06 -3.41 -0.38
CA ALA A 72 0.52 -2.20 -1.03
C ALA A 72 1.42 -1.39 -0.09
N HIS A 73 2.15 -0.42 -0.64
CA HIS A 73 2.76 0.64 0.13
C HIS A 73 2.14 2.00 -0.20
N THR A 74 2.25 2.94 0.73
CA THR A 74 1.68 4.29 0.60
C THR A 74 2.73 5.35 0.34
N ASP A 75 4.00 5.05 0.60
CA ASP A 75 5.10 5.95 0.32
C ASP A 75 5.51 5.90 -1.16
N VAL A 76 6.21 6.91 -1.59
CA VAL A 76 6.74 7.06 -2.95
C VAL A 76 8.14 7.63 -2.92
N VAL A 77 8.93 7.34 -3.96
CA VAL A 77 10.25 7.97 -4.16
C VAL A 77 10.13 9.47 -4.40
N PRO A 78 11.19 10.26 -4.14
CA PRO A 78 11.23 11.69 -4.47
C PRO A 78 10.86 11.98 -5.93
N ALA A 79 10.35 13.18 -6.19
CA ALA A 79 9.90 13.61 -7.51
C ALA A 79 10.50 14.97 -7.92
N ASP A 80 11.69 15.30 -7.43
CA ASP A 80 12.37 16.59 -7.66
C ASP A 80 12.67 16.83 -9.15
N GLU A 81 12.86 15.74 -9.92
CA GLU A 81 13.14 15.79 -11.36
C GLU A 81 11.87 15.48 -12.20
N TRP A 82 10.69 15.82 -11.70
CA TRP A 82 9.45 15.56 -12.42
C TRP A 82 9.36 16.34 -13.74
N THR A 83 9.20 15.59 -14.84
CA THR A 83 9.04 16.15 -16.22
C THR A 83 7.69 15.80 -16.84
N GLY A 84 6.79 15.20 -16.07
CA GLY A 84 5.47 14.84 -16.54
C GLY A 84 4.54 16.03 -16.74
N PRO A 85 3.38 15.81 -17.36
CA PRO A 85 2.38 16.85 -17.56
C PRO A 85 1.96 17.52 -16.25
N GLY A 86 1.60 18.81 -16.32
CA GLY A 86 1.09 19.60 -15.19
C GLY A 86 2.15 20.25 -14.30
N GLY A 87 3.42 19.84 -14.39
CA GLY A 87 4.53 20.43 -13.63
C GLY A 87 4.58 20.06 -12.14
N ASP A 88 3.46 19.70 -11.52
CA ASP A 88 3.40 19.21 -10.14
C ASP A 88 3.18 17.69 -10.12
N PRO A 89 4.09 16.89 -9.57
CA PRO A 89 3.97 15.44 -9.50
C PRO A 89 2.79 14.95 -8.63
N PHE A 90 2.28 15.78 -7.74
CA PHE A 90 1.17 15.45 -6.83
C PHE A 90 -0.17 16.09 -7.24
N ALA A 91 -0.19 16.84 -8.36
CA ALA A 91 -1.41 17.27 -9.02
C ALA A 91 -1.74 16.35 -10.22
N PRO A 92 -2.60 15.34 -10.05
CA PRO A 92 -2.80 14.29 -11.05
C PRO A 92 -3.43 14.87 -12.33
N VAL A 93 -2.82 14.60 -13.48
CA VAL A 93 -3.26 15.06 -14.80
C VAL A 93 -3.67 13.89 -15.67
N VAL A 94 -4.85 13.97 -16.30
CA VAL A 94 -5.26 13.04 -17.35
C VAL A 94 -4.94 13.65 -18.71
N SER A 95 -4.10 12.98 -19.48
CA SER A 95 -3.73 13.37 -20.84
C SER A 95 -3.63 12.13 -21.73
N GLU A 96 -4.17 12.20 -22.93
CA GLU A 96 -4.13 11.11 -23.92
C GLU A 96 -4.58 9.75 -23.39
N GLY A 97 -5.61 9.74 -22.54
CA GLY A 97 -6.15 8.51 -21.92
C GLY A 97 -5.27 7.89 -20.84
N ARG A 98 -4.23 8.59 -20.37
CA ARG A 98 -3.35 8.19 -19.27
C ARG A 98 -3.46 9.16 -18.12
N LEU A 99 -3.28 8.64 -16.90
CA LEU A 99 -3.20 9.46 -15.70
C LEU A 99 -1.73 9.57 -15.27
N TYR A 100 -1.28 10.79 -15.12
CA TYR A 100 0.09 11.12 -14.73
C TYR A 100 0.11 11.67 -13.30
N GLY A 101 1.11 11.27 -12.53
CA GLY A 101 1.38 11.72 -11.17
C GLY A 101 2.36 10.77 -10.47
N ARG A 102 3.09 11.24 -9.46
CA ARG A 102 4.01 10.40 -8.68
C ARG A 102 3.22 9.30 -7.95
N GLY A 103 3.66 8.05 -8.09
CA GLY A 103 2.98 6.90 -7.53
C GLY A 103 1.81 6.36 -8.36
N SER A 104 1.46 6.96 -9.51
CA SER A 104 0.37 6.46 -10.35
C SER A 104 0.60 5.02 -10.83
N CYS A 105 1.85 4.61 -11.02
CA CYS A 105 2.23 3.25 -11.37
C CYS A 105 2.73 2.48 -10.14
N ASP A 106 3.62 3.05 -9.37
CA ASP A 106 4.29 2.46 -8.21
C ASP A 106 3.93 3.23 -6.93
N MET A 107 2.96 2.74 -6.08
CA MET A 107 1.99 1.71 -6.47
C MET A 107 0.55 2.13 -6.12
N LYS A 108 0.28 3.45 -6.05
CA LYS A 108 -1.06 4.00 -5.73
C LYS A 108 -2.13 3.56 -6.73
N GLY A 109 -1.73 3.32 -8.01
CA GLY A 109 -2.64 2.84 -9.05
C GLY A 109 -3.20 1.46 -8.77
N SER A 110 -2.35 0.54 -8.34
CA SER A 110 -2.79 -0.81 -7.98
C SER A 110 -3.60 -0.81 -6.69
N LEU A 111 -3.27 0.04 -5.71
CA LEU A 111 -4.08 0.22 -4.50
C LEU A 111 -5.49 0.74 -4.84
N ALA A 112 -5.60 1.78 -5.68
CA ALA A 112 -6.90 2.30 -6.13
C ALA A 112 -7.74 1.24 -6.86
N THR A 113 -7.09 0.41 -7.67
CA THR A 113 -7.75 -0.71 -8.36
C THR A 113 -8.27 -1.73 -7.35
N MET A 114 -7.49 -2.04 -6.31
CA MET A 114 -7.92 -2.97 -5.27
C MET A 114 -9.09 -2.41 -4.45
N LEU A 115 -9.08 -1.13 -4.09
CA LEU A 115 -10.19 -0.47 -3.39
C LEU A 115 -11.48 -0.54 -4.21
N SER A 116 -11.41 -0.22 -5.51
CA SER A 116 -12.55 -0.35 -6.43
C SER A 116 -13.03 -1.80 -6.56
N SER A 117 -12.13 -2.78 -6.61
CA SER A 117 -12.47 -4.19 -6.64
C SER A 117 -13.16 -4.65 -5.35
N ALA A 118 -12.70 -4.16 -4.20
CA ALA A 118 -13.31 -4.44 -2.90
C ALA A 118 -14.72 -3.86 -2.78
N GLU A 119 -14.98 -2.69 -3.37
CA GLU A 119 -16.30 -2.09 -3.46
C GLU A 119 -17.25 -2.94 -4.32
N GLN A 120 -16.80 -3.35 -5.50
CA GLN A 120 -17.58 -4.22 -6.39
C GLN A 120 -17.85 -5.61 -5.77
N LEU A 121 -16.87 -6.18 -5.06
CA LEU A 121 -17.00 -7.47 -4.41
C LEU A 121 -18.08 -7.46 -3.33
N SER A 122 -18.29 -6.35 -2.62
CA SER A 122 -19.35 -6.26 -1.62
C SER A 122 -20.76 -6.39 -2.22
N ALA A 123 -20.94 -6.03 -3.50
CA ALA A 123 -22.20 -6.16 -4.20
C ALA A 123 -22.50 -7.59 -4.68
N VAL A 124 -21.48 -8.42 -4.93
CA VAL A 124 -21.66 -9.79 -5.45
C VAL A 124 -21.50 -10.88 -4.38
N GLY A 125 -21.14 -10.49 -3.17
CA GLY A 125 -20.95 -11.39 -2.04
C GLY A 125 -19.54 -11.96 -1.93
N GLN A 126 -18.92 -11.69 -0.82
CA GLN A 126 -17.61 -12.18 -0.42
C GLN A 126 -17.72 -13.60 0.15
N ARG A 127 -16.81 -14.50 -0.20
CA ARG A 127 -16.85 -15.92 0.22
C ARG A 127 -15.88 -16.26 1.36
N GLY A 128 -14.78 -15.51 1.48
CA GLY A 128 -13.78 -15.66 2.53
C GLY A 128 -13.31 -14.29 3.03
N PRO A 129 -12.52 -14.22 4.10
CA PRO A 129 -11.99 -12.97 4.60
C PRO A 129 -11.14 -12.24 3.54
N LEU A 130 -11.25 -10.93 3.51
CA LEU A 130 -10.45 -10.06 2.64
C LEU A 130 -9.61 -9.14 3.51
N TRP A 131 -8.30 -9.11 3.26
CA TRP A 131 -7.38 -8.15 3.88
C TRP A 131 -6.81 -7.20 2.83
N ILE A 132 -6.71 -5.93 3.19
CA ILE A 132 -5.95 -4.91 2.46
C ILE A 132 -4.95 -4.33 3.44
N VAL A 133 -3.68 -4.45 3.08
CA VAL A 133 -2.54 -4.07 3.93
C VAL A 133 -1.75 -2.99 3.22
N CYS A 134 -1.56 -1.85 3.88
CA CYS A 134 -0.76 -0.75 3.35
C CYS A 134 0.38 -0.43 4.33
N THR A 135 1.61 -0.48 3.82
CA THR A 135 2.81 -0.21 4.62
C THR A 135 3.44 1.13 4.28
N ALA A 136 4.19 1.68 5.21
CA ALA A 136 5.10 2.80 5.02
C ALA A 136 6.52 2.30 4.74
N ASP A 137 7.35 3.20 4.20
CA ASP A 137 8.80 3.00 4.06
C ASP A 137 9.20 1.72 3.29
N GLU A 138 8.42 1.35 2.27
CA GLU A 138 8.77 0.27 1.37
C GLU A 138 10.03 0.63 0.60
N GLU A 139 10.05 1.81 -0.04
CA GLU A 139 11.08 2.36 -0.91
C GLU A 139 12.43 2.63 -0.20
N VAL A 140 12.45 2.56 1.12
CA VAL A 140 13.64 2.84 1.96
C VAL A 140 13.99 1.68 2.89
N GLY A 141 13.60 0.45 2.52
CA GLY A 141 14.06 -0.78 3.16
C GLY A 141 13.05 -1.49 4.04
N PHE A 142 11.76 -1.38 3.72
CA PHE A 142 10.68 -2.17 4.32
C PHE A 142 10.52 -1.98 5.84
N VAL A 143 10.81 -0.77 6.36
CA VAL A 143 10.78 -0.50 7.81
C VAL A 143 9.38 -0.66 8.35
N GLY A 144 8.36 -0.15 7.62
CA GLY A 144 6.96 -0.30 7.98
C GLY A 144 6.51 -1.75 8.06
N ALA A 145 6.84 -2.55 7.07
CA ALA A 145 6.51 -3.98 7.07
C ALA A 145 7.16 -4.70 8.27
N LYS A 146 8.44 -4.43 8.57
CA LYS A 146 9.13 -4.98 9.75
C LYS A 146 8.48 -4.57 11.07
N HIS A 147 7.99 -3.33 11.15
CA HIS A 147 7.26 -2.84 12.32
C HIS A 147 5.89 -3.53 12.45
N MET A 148 5.13 -3.61 11.37
CA MET A 148 3.80 -4.24 11.31
C MET A 148 3.85 -5.70 11.78
N VAL A 149 4.80 -6.50 11.27
CA VAL A 149 5.00 -7.92 11.67
C VAL A 149 5.12 -8.07 13.18
N LYS A 150 5.74 -7.11 13.87
CA LYS A 150 5.97 -7.17 15.32
C LYS A 150 4.78 -6.63 16.14
N HIS A 151 4.06 -5.66 15.62
CA HIS A 151 3.16 -4.85 16.44
C HIS A 151 1.68 -4.94 16.05
N SER A 152 1.33 -5.37 14.83
CA SER A 152 -0.06 -5.48 14.40
C SER A 152 -0.72 -6.77 14.89
N ALA A 153 -1.87 -6.64 15.54
CA ALA A 153 -2.72 -7.77 15.89
C ALA A 153 -3.46 -8.30 14.65
N ALA A 154 -4.00 -7.41 13.82
CA ALA A 154 -4.69 -7.77 12.59
C ALA A 154 -3.76 -8.52 11.60
N TYR A 155 -2.48 -8.16 11.56
CA TYR A 155 -1.50 -8.90 10.75
C TYR A 155 -1.23 -10.31 11.30
N ARG A 156 -1.18 -10.49 12.61
CA ARG A 156 -1.08 -11.84 13.21
C ARG A 156 -2.27 -12.72 12.85
N ASP A 157 -3.48 -12.16 12.87
CA ASP A 157 -4.69 -12.87 12.45
C ASP A 157 -4.65 -13.25 10.97
N LEU A 158 -4.13 -12.35 10.11
CA LEU A 158 -3.90 -12.62 8.69
C LEU A 158 -2.95 -13.81 8.50
N VAL A 159 -1.82 -13.80 9.20
CA VAL A 159 -0.84 -14.91 9.12
C VAL A 159 -1.45 -16.23 9.60
N ALA A 160 -2.24 -16.21 10.67
CA ALA A 160 -2.93 -17.39 11.18
C ALA A 160 -3.97 -17.96 10.19
N ALA A 161 -4.62 -17.09 9.42
CA ALA A 161 -5.63 -17.46 8.42
C ALA A 161 -5.02 -18.03 7.13
N GLN A 162 -3.73 -17.81 6.86
CA GLN A 162 -3.03 -18.30 5.67
C GLN A 162 -3.75 -17.99 4.35
N PRO A 163 -4.15 -16.74 4.08
CA PRO A 163 -4.84 -16.38 2.85
C PRO A 163 -3.91 -16.49 1.63
N ILE A 164 -4.51 -16.48 0.44
CA ILE A 164 -3.75 -16.21 -0.77
C ILE A 164 -3.30 -14.75 -0.74
N CYS A 165 -2.00 -14.52 -0.85
CA CYS A 165 -1.40 -13.19 -0.78
C CYS A 165 -0.99 -12.71 -2.17
N VAL A 166 -1.32 -11.45 -2.48
CA VAL A 166 -0.87 -10.74 -3.68
C VAL A 166 -0.23 -9.42 -3.24
N ILE A 167 0.95 -9.15 -3.75
CA ILE A 167 1.62 -7.86 -3.62
C ILE A 167 1.39 -7.11 -4.93
N GLY A 168 0.84 -5.90 -4.83
CA GLY A 168 0.32 -5.16 -5.98
C GLY A 168 1.38 -4.37 -6.76
N GLU A 169 2.62 -4.78 -6.74
CA GLU A 169 3.73 -4.14 -7.47
C GLU A 169 3.53 -4.14 -8.99
N PRO A 170 4.06 -3.13 -9.70
CA PRO A 170 3.90 -2.99 -11.15
C PRO A 170 4.77 -3.99 -11.92
N THR A 171 4.23 -5.17 -12.23
CA THR A 171 4.92 -6.28 -12.93
C THR A 171 4.46 -6.47 -14.38
N GLU A 172 3.85 -5.45 -14.98
CA GLU A 172 3.18 -5.56 -16.30
C GLU A 172 2.15 -6.70 -16.35
N LEU A 173 1.43 -6.91 -15.25
CA LEU A 173 0.45 -7.99 -15.05
C LEU A 173 1.04 -9.40 -15.15
N LYS A 174 2.36 -9.54 -15.05
CA LYS A 174 3.01 -10.85 -14.96
C LYS A 174 3.01 -11.35 -13.52
N VAL A 175 2.75 -12.63 -13.33
CA VAL A 175 2.86 -13.24 -12.02
C VAL A 175 4.34 -13.47 -11.69
N VAL A 176 4.84 -12.75 -10.69
CA VAL A 176 6.20 -12.92 -10.16
C VAL A 176 6.08 -13.68 -8.84
N HIS A 177 6.64 -14.89 -8.79
CA HIS A 177 6.56 -15.76 -7.62
C HIS A 177 7.88 -15.88 -6.84
N ALA A 178 8.94 -15.23 -7.33
CA ALA A 178 10.24 -15.17 -6.68
C ALA A 178 11.05 -13.98 -7.21
N HIS A 179 11.89 -13.40 -6.38
CA HIS A 179 12.80 -12.33 -6.77
C HIS A 179 14.16 -12.50 -6.10
N LYS A 180 15.17 -11.81 -6.66
CA LYS A 180 16.51 -11.73 -6.07
C LYS A 180 16.53 -10.67 -4.97
N GLY A 181 17.38 -10.88 -3.96
CA GLY A 181 17.67 -9.83 -2.97
C GLY A 181 18.52 -8.70 -3.58
N ILE A 182 18.46 -7.53 -2.95
CA ILE A 182 19.29 -6.36 -3.29
C ILE A 182 20.21 -6.08 -2.10
N VAL A 183 21.48 -5.79 -2.39
CA VAL A 183 22.45 -5.30 -1.41
C VAL A 183 23.07 -4.03 -1.96
N GLY A 184 22.87 -2.91 -1.25
CA GLY A 184 23.52 -1.63 -1.55
C GLY A 184 24.71 -1.40 -0.61
N MET A 185 25.87 -1.00 -1.16
CA MET A 185 27.04 -0.61 -0.38
C MET A 185 27.51 0.79 -0.77
N ARG A 186 27.88 1.60 0.23
CA ARG A 186 28.57 2.87 0.00
C ARG A 186 30.01 2.74 0.48
N ILE A 187 30.96 2.94 -0.41
CA ILE A 187 32.39 2.96 -0.08
C ILE A 187 32.88 4.40 -0.22
N THR A 188 33.46 4.94 0.85
CA THR A 188 34.05 6.28 0.85
C THR A 188 35.56 6.14 1.08
N SER A 189 36.38 6.68 0.19
CA SER A 189 37.82 6.75 0.32
C SER A 189 38.26 8.20 0.53
N HIS A 190 39.05 8.44 1.55
CA HIS A 190 39.68 9.74 1.78
C HIS A 190 41.16 9.63 1.38
N GLY A 191 41.52 10.30 0.26
CA GLY A 191 42.90 10.43 -0.18
C GLY A 191 43.60 11.58 0.55
N ARG A 192 44.93 11.49 0.66
CA ARG A 192 45.83 12.60 0.99
C ARG A 192 46.47 13.14 -0.27
#